data_c248a67270051620460558e4639c4cde
#
_entry.id   c248a67270051620460558e4639c4cde
#
_cell.length_a   1.000
_cell.length_b   1.000
_cell.length_c   1.000
_cell.angle_alpha   90.00
_cell.angle_beta   90.00
_cell.angle_gamma   90.00
#
_symmetry.space_group_name_H-M   'P 1'
#
loop_
_entity.id
_entity.type
_entity.pdbx_description
1 polymer ?
#
loop_
_entity_poly.entity_id
_entity_poly.type
_entity_poly.pdbx_seq_one_letter_code
_entity_poly.pdbx_strand_id
1 'polypeptide(L)'
;MNKKLILVIGVLFSITIQSQTLKLEEIMKGNTFIGVPPENERWSLDGQKVYFEWNPNNELGTSTYFWKNGLSKPELASPNDVAFSKLDFKKTSNPDLHYYIDKGSLFSYALKSKTSKKLYQQSSPISNLQMGAVPGILYFRQNENLFQFNTNEGSVIQITNFRKGKAEDKPADKESFLKSQQEELFQFIRDQEALKKWNLAKSKTIKSDFPKPYFYGKNNFGSLKVDPKGNFATFRLIEDSERKNEKMEVFITADGYNQIEDTKAKVSTDNLLASKFGVYDIAKDSVYFVNFSSLSHI
;
A
#
# COMPACT_ATOMS: atom_id res chain seq x y z
N MET A 1 68.48 12.62 -35.47
CA MET A 1 67.14 12.28 -35.91
C MET A 1 66.65 13.29 -36.93
N ASN A 2 66.40 12.83 -38.17
CA ASN A 2 66.20 13.71 -39.33
C ASN A 2 64.90 14.52 -39.19
N LYS A 3 65.02 15.88 -39.29
CA LYS A 3 63.86 16.80 -39.19
C LYS A 3 62.74 16.47 -40.22
N LYS A 4 63.11 15.86 -41.38
CA LYS A 4 62.12 15.36 -42.35
C LYS A 4 61.31 14.15 -41.85
N LEU A 5 61.86 13.28 -40.99
CA LEU A 5 61.15 12.14 -40.43
C LEU A 5 60.13 12.57 -39.41
N ILE A 6 60.43 13.58 -38.61
CA ILE A 6 59.48 14.16 -37.60
C ILE A 6 58.31 14.83 -38.28
N LEU A 7 58.53 15.50 -39.41
CA LEU A 7 57.49 16.14 -40.23
C LEU A 7 56.54 15.12 -40.85
N VAL A 8 57.06 14.00 -41.36
CA VAL A 8 56.23 12.89 -41.91
C VAL A 8 55.42 12.21 -40.86
N ILE A 9 55.95 11.98 -39.64
CA ILE A 9 55.22 11.43 -38.52
C ILE A 9 54.12 12.38 -38.02
N GLY A 10 54.38 13.70 -38.00
CA GLY A 10 53.39 14.72 -37.64
C GLY A 10 52.21 14.78 -38.60
N VAL A 11 52.46 14.65 -39.90
CA VAL A 11 51.41 14.63 -40.93
C VAL A 11 50.59 13.31 -40.90
N LEU A 12 51.23 12.17 -40.60
CA LEU A 12 50.53 10.89 -40.45
C LEU A 12 49.61 10.87 -39.21
N PHE A 13 49.97 11.60 -38.15
CA PHE A 13 49.11 11.70 -36.94
C PHE A 13 47.91 12.64 -37.13
N SER A 14 47.98 13.58 -38.08
CA SER A 14 46.89 14.54 -38.35
C SER A 14 45.72 13.94 -39.14
N ILE A 15 45.89 12.77 -39.76
CA ILE A 15 44.86 12.19 -40.64
C ILE A 15 43.86 11.31 -39.87
N THR A 16 44.14 11.03 -38.62
CA THR A 16 43.27 10.08 -37.84
C THR A 16 42.23 10.75 -36.95
N ILE A 17 42.11 12.09 -36.94
CA ILE A 17 41.04 12.77 -36.23
C ILE A 17 39.85 12.92 -37.21
N GLN A 18 39.18 11.83 -37.52
CA GLN A 18 37.83 11.90 -38.07
C GLN A 18 36.89 12.24 -36.92
N SER A 19 36.59 13.52 -36.77
CA SER A 19 35.44 13.95 -35.98
C SER A 19 34.20 13.28 -36.59
N GLN A 20 33.59 12.34 -35.87
CA GLN A 20 32.30 11.82 -36.26
C GLN A 20 31.30 12.97 -36.15
N THR A 21 30.91 13.53 -37.28
CA THR A 21 29.80 14.50 -37.33
C THR A 21 28.50 13.76 -37.03
N LEU A 22 28.00 13.94 -35.81
CA LEU A 22 26.70 13.43 -35.41
C LEU A 22 25.65 14.05 -36.33
N LYS A 23 24.93 13.22 -37.10
CA LYS A 23 23.83 13.68 -37.94
C LYS A 23 22.58 13.86 -37.12
N LEU A 24 21.79 14.89 -37.41
CA LEU A 24 20.54 15.18 -36.72
C LEU A 24 19.57 13.99 -36.78
N GLU A 25 19.53 13.28 -37.91
CA GLU A 25 18.71 12.07 -38.09
C GLU A 25 19.12 10.94 -37.16
N GLU A 26 20.38 10.86 -36.74
CA GLU A 26 20.84 9.87 -35.76
C GLU A 26 20.43 10.23 -34.36
N ILE A 27 20.52 11.52 -33.99
CA ILE A 27 20.07 12.04 -32.68
C ILE A 27 18.55 11.87 -32.54
N MET A 28 17.80 12.07 -33.62
CA MET A 28 16.33 11.96 -33.63
C MET A 28 15.82 10.51 -33.53
N LYS A 29 16.67 9.50 -33.61
CA LYS A 29 16.29 8.10 -33.37
C LYS A 29 15.91 7.80 -31.90
N GLY A 30 16.03 8.79 -31.00
CA GLY A 30 15.63 8.65 -29.60
C GLY A 30 16.36 7.48 -28.91
N ASN A 31 15.61 6.61 -28.28
CA ASN A 31 16.14 5.48 -27.48
C ASN A 31 17.03 4.52 -28.31
N THR A 32 16.86 4.43 -29.61
CA THR A 32 17.73 3.60 -30.47
C THR A 32 19.10 4.20 -30.66
N PHE A 33 19.25 5.51 -30.41
CA PHE A 33 20.54 6.20 -30.50
C PHE A 33 21.23 6.32 -29.14
N ILE A 34 20.45 6.78 -28.09
CA ILE A 34 21.02 7.02 -26.75
C ILE A 34 21.01 5.77 -25.87
N GLY A 35 20.32 4.70 -26.30
CA GLY A 35 20.03 3.54 -25.47
C GLY A 35 18.84 3.76 -24.53
N VAL A 36 18.38 2.68 -23.93
CA VAL A 36 17.34 2.72 -22.90
C VAL A 36 18.03 2.72 -21.54
N PRO A 37 17.87 3.76 -20.72
CA PRO A 37 18.44 3.76 -19.38
C PRO A 37 17.75 2.71 -18.50
N PRO A 38 18.45 2.13 -17.51
CA PRO A 38 17.82 1.31 -16.49
C PRO A 38 16.94 2.18 -15.57
N GLU A 39 15.87 1.60 -15.04
CA GLU A 39 14.88 2.25 -14.18
C GLU A 39 14.56 1.37 -12.96
N ASN A 40 13.93 1.95 -11.95
CA ASN A 40 13.46 1.24 -10.76
C ASN A 40 14.56 0.45 -10.03
N GLU A 41 15.69 1.09 -9.77
CA GLU A 41 16.84 0.50 -9.10
C GLU A 41 16.50 0.16 -7.65
N ARG A 42 16.90 -1.02 -7.22
CA ARG A 42 16.73 -1.48 -5.85
C ARG A 42 17.86 -2.43 -5.42
N TRP A 43 18.28 -2.28 -4.18
CA TRP A 43 19.27 -3.16 -3.59
C TRP A 43 18.66 -4.50 -3.19
N SER A 44 19.43 -5.57 -3.33
CA SER A 44 19.14 -6.84 -2.63
C SER A 44 19.20 -6.63 -1.12
N LEU A 45 18.48 -7.48 -0.37
CA LEU A 45 18.40 -7.37 1.09
C LEU A 45 19.79 -7.47 1.75
N ASP A 46 20.69 -8.27 1.18
CA ASP A 46 22.08 -8.45 1.61
C ASP A 46 23.05 -7.37 1.09
N GLY A 47 22.55 -6.43 0.27
CA GLY A 47 23.37 -5.36 -0.30
C GLY A 47 24.41 -5.82 -1.34
N GLN A 48 24.34 -7.08 -1.80
CA GLN A 48 25.33 -7.63 -2.74
C GLN A 48 24.98 -7.41 -4.21
N LYS A 49 23.71 -7.17 -4.49
CA LYS A 49 23.17 -6.98 -5.84
C LYS A 49 22.37 -5.69 -5.93
N VAL A 50 22.42 -5.04 -7.10
CA VAL A 50 21.47 -4.01 -7.50
C VAL A 50 20.59 -4.59 -8.61
N TYR A 51 19.28 -4.59 -8.40
CA TYR A 51 18.28 -4.96 -9.40
C TYR A 51 17.74 -3.70 -10.06
N PHE A 52 17.40 -3.79 -11.34
CA PHE A 52 16.78 -2.70 -12.09
C PHE A 52 15.99 -3.26 -13.27
N GLU A 53 15.01 -2.52 -13.74
CA GLU A 53 14.24 -2.83 -14.94
C GLU A 53 14.98 -2.26 -16.15
N TRP A 54 15.20 -3.06 -17.19
CA TRP A 54 15.96 -2.62 -18.36
C TRP A 54 15.50 -3.33 -19.63
N ASN A 55 15.61 -2.62 -20.77
CA ASN A 55 15.31 -3.13 -22.10
C ASN A 55 16.45 -2.81 -23.07
N PRO A 56 17.63 -3.42 -22.91
CA PRO A 56 18.81 -3.09 -23.72
C PRO A 56 18.65 -3.43 -25.22
N ASN A 57 17.78 -4.37 -25.53
CA ASN A 57 17.60 -4.89 -26.91
C ASN A 57 16.36 -4.28 -27.59
N ASN A 58 15.69 -3.31 -26.97
CA ASN A 58 14.46 -2.70 -27.50
C ASN A 58 13.35 -3.73 -27.83
N GLU A 59 13.15 -4.71 -26.93
CA GLU A 59 12.11 -5.72 -27.01
C GLU A 59 10.74 -5.13 -26.65
N LEU A 60 9.66 -5.93 -26.76
CA LEU A 60 8.29 -5.50 -26.45
C LEU A 60 8.07 -5.10 -24.99
N GLY A 61 8.95 -5.47 -24.07
CA GLY A 61 8.82 -5.16 -22.64
C GLY A 61 10.17 -5.03 -21.95
N THR A 62 10.12 -4.56 -20.72
CA THR A 62 11.29 -4.50 -19.84
C THR A 62 11.46 -5.78 -19.06
N SER A 63 12.72 -6.17 -18.78
CA SER A 63 13.07 -7.31 -17.94
C SER A 63 13.87 -6.82 -16.75
N THR A 64 13.80 -7.56 -15.63
CA THR A 64 14.62 -7.25 -14.45
C THR A 64 16.02 -7.83 -14.64
N TYR A 65 17.00 -6.98 -14.58
CA TYR A 65 18.43 -7.33 -14.56
C TYR A 65 18.99 -7.10 -13.17
N PHE A 66 20.15 -7.69 -12.92
CA PHE A 66 20.93 -7.37 -11.73
C PHE A 66 22.40 -7.16 -12.08
N TRP A 67 23.06 -6.36 -11.26
CA TRP A 67 24.49 -6.22 -11.26
C TRP A 67 25.04 -6.49 -9.86
N LYS A 68 26.21 -7.11 -9.77
CA LYS A 68 26.97 -7.30 -8.54
C LYS A 68 28.44 -7.06 -8.81
N ASN A 69 29.20 -6.79 -7.75
CA ASN A 69 30.64 -6.62 -7.89
C ASN A 69 31.29 -7.86 -8.54
N GLY A 70 32.19 -7.62 -9.48
CA GLY A 70 32.88 -8.65 -10.25
C GLY A 70 32.18 -9.05 -11.58
N LEU A 71 30.97 -8.59 -11.85
CA LEU A 71 30.36 -8.77 -13.17
C LEU A 71 30.82 -7.67 -14.15
N SER A 72 31.20 -8.08 -15.35
CA SER A 72 31.54 -7.15 -16.44
C SER A 72 30.32 -6.50 -17.10
N LYS A 73 29.15 -7.14 -17.00
CA LYS A 73 27.86 -6.67 -17.52
C LYS A 73 26.70 -7.15 -16.65
N PRO A 74 25.55 -6.46 -16.68
CA PRO A 74 24.35 -6.93 -16.03
C PRO A 74 23.88 -8.30 -16.54
N GLU A 75 23.26 -9.08 -15.66
CA GLU A 75 22.67 -10.38 -15.97
C GLU A 75 21.16 -10.35 -15.75
N LEU A 76 20.42 -11.16 -16.51
CA LEU A 76 18.98 -11.32 -16.35
C LEU A 76 18.67 -12.00 -15.00
N ALA A 77 17.77 -11.40 -14.22
CA ALA A 77 17.36 -11.95 -12.94
C ALA A 77 16.41 -13.15 -13.13
N SER A 78 16.55 -14.16 -12.27
CA SER A 78 15.60 -15.27 -12.25
C SER A 78 14.22 -14.81 -11.78
N PRO A 79 13.10 -15.46 -12.17
CA PRO A 79 11.75 -15.10 -11.69
C PRO A 79 11.64 -15.07 -10.17
N ASN A 80 12.31 -15.96 -9.47
CA ASN A 80 12.34 -15.99 -8.00
C ASN A 80 13.09 -14.79 -7.42
N ASP A 81 14.25 -14.44 -7.98
CA ASP A 81 15.01 -13.25 -7.59
C ASP A 81 14.19 -11.97 -7.83
N VAL A 82 13.49 -11.88 -8.96
CA VAL A 82 12.59 -10.74 -9.26
C VAL A 82 11.50 -10.62 -8.22
N ALA A 83 10.78 -11.70 -7.91
CA ALA A 83 9.73 -11.70 -6.91
C ALA A 83 10.28 -11.29 -5.52
N PHE A 84 11.41 -11.87 -5.12
CA PHE A 84 12.04 -11.59 -3.85
C PHE A 84 12.57 -10.15 -3.73
N SER A 85 13.13 -9.60 -4.80
CA SER A 85 13.65 -8.23 -4.83
C SER A 85 12.59 -7.15 -4.67
N LYS A 86 11.31 -7.48 -4.91
CA LYS A 86 10.17 -6.57 -4.79
C LYS A 86 9.52 -6.59 -3.40
N LEU A 87 9.96 -7.47 -2.50
CA LEU A 87 9.42 -7.57 -1.14
C LEU A 87 9.92 -6.41 -0.26
N ASP A 88 9.01 -5.85 0.53
CA ASP A 88 9.31 -4.79 1.51
C ASP A 88 9.75 -5.41 2.84
N PHE A 89 11.04 -5.64 2.98
CA PHE A 89 11.63 -6.19 4.19
C PHE A 89 11.73 -5.14 5.30
N LYS A 90 11.18 -5.45 6.46
CA LYS A 90 11.35 -4.67 7.68
C LYS A 90 12.54 -5.19 8.46
N LYS A 91 13.54 -4.33 8.66
CA LYS A 91 14.75 -4.64 9.40
C LYS A 91 14.45 -4.68 10.89
N THR A 92 15.11 -5.57 11.62
CA THR A 92 15.07 -5.65 13.08
C THR A 92 16.40 -5.19 13.70
N SER A 93 16.48 -5.16 15.02
CA SER A 93 17.75 -4.98 15.73
C SER A 93 18.74 -6.14 15.50
N ASN A 94 18.23 -7.32 15.18
CA ASN A 94 19.04 -8.44 14.72
C ASN A 94 19.23 -8.36 13.20
N PRO A 95 20.45 -8.10 12.69
CA PRO A 95 20.68 -7.93 11.25
C PRO A 95 20.41 -9.20 10.42
N ASP A 96 20.30 -10.37 11.08
CA ASP A 96 19.96 -11.63 10.42
C ASP A 96 18.45 -11.85 10.28
N LEU A 97 17.63 -11.17 11.07
CA LEU A 97 16.18 -11.38 11.12
C LEU A 97 15.44 -10.21 10.48
N HIS A 98 14.59 -10.50 9.51
CA HIS A 98 13.74 -9.55 8.82
C HIS A 98 12.31 -10.06 8.78
N TYR A 99 11.34 -9.13 8.66
CA TYR A 99 9.93 -9.49 8.45
C TYR A 99 9.43 -8.88 7.15
N TYR A 100 8.52 -9.57 6.49
CA TYR A 100 7.91 -9.11 5.26
C TYR A 100 6.50 -9.69 5.08
N ILE A 101 5.73 -9.06 4.20
CA ILE A 101 4.45 -9.59 3.74
C ILE A 101 4.61 -10.05 2.29
N ASP A 102 4.16 -11.26 2.02
CA ASP A 102 3.99 -11.77 0.67
C ASP A 102 2.61 -12.40 0.52
N LYS A 103 1.89 -12.03 -0.55
CA LYS A 103 0.53 -12.50 -0.85
C LYS A 103 -0.41 -12.47 0.35
N GLY A 104 -0.35 -11.37 1.12
CA GLY A 104 -1.21 -11.16 2.29
C GLY A 104 -0.90 -12.03 3.51
N SER A 105 0.25 -12.68 3.56
CA SER A 105 0.73 -13.46 4.71
C SER A 105 2.00 -12.85 5.29
N LEU A 106 2.19 -12.99 6.60
CA LEU A 106 3.38 -12.52 7.31
C LEU A 106 4.45 -13.61 7.36
N PHE A 107 5.68 -13.21 7.06
CA PHE A 107 6.85 -14.07 7.12
C PHE A 107 7.98 -13.45 7.94
N SER A 108 8.79 -14.29 8.55
CA SER A 108 10.16 -13.95 8.97
C SER A 108 11.15 -14.49 7.94
N TYR A 109 12.27 -13.81 7.80
CA TYR A 109 13.38 -14.21 6.93
C TYR A 109 14.70 -14.15 7.69
N ALA A 110 15.42 -15.25 7.70
CA ALA A 110 16.77 -15.32 8.22
C ALA A 110 17.78 -15.15 7.07
N LEU A 111 18.53 -14.03 7.10
CA LEU A 111 19.39 -13.62 5.98
C LEU A 111 20.56 -14.60 5.75
N LYS A 112 21.21 -15.07 6.84
CA LYS A 112 22.35 -16.00 6.77
C LYS A 112 21.99 -17.36 6.22
N SER A 113 20.88 -17.93 6.71
CA SER A 113 20.40 -19.24 6.25
C SER A 113 19.56 -19.17 4.98
N LYS A 114 19.17 -17.96 4.55
CA LYS A 114 18.27 -17.70 3.40
C LYS A 114 16.94 -18.45 3.51
N THR A 115 16.40 -18.54 4.72
CA THR A 115 15.16 -19.28 4.99
C THR A 115 14.04 -18.36 5.39
N SER A 116 12.84 -18.62 4.84
CA SER A 116 11.60 -17.94 5.21
C SER A 116 10.73 -18.85 6.07
N LYS A 117 10.14 -18.30 7.13
CA LYS A 117 9.14 -18.98 7.96
C LYS A 117 7.85 -18.17 7.95
N LYS A 118 6.73 -18.82 7.59
CA LYS A 118 5.41 -18.18 7.69
C LYS A 118 5.01 -18.07 9.16
N LEU A 119 4.63 -16.87 9.59
CA LEU A 119 4.22 -16.55 10.96
C LEU A 119 2.72 -16.42 11.11
N TYR A 120 2.05 -15.84 10.09
CA TYR A 120 0.62 -15.57 10.15
C TYR A 120 -0.01 -15.61 8.76
N GLN A 121 -1.18 -16.24 8.67
CA GLN A 121 -2.01 -16.30 7.46
C GLN A 121 -3.47 -16.42 7.84
N GLN A 122 -4.32 -15.67 7.16
CA GLN A 122 -5.79 -15.80 7.23
C GLN A 122 -6.41 -15.63 5.84
N SER A 123 -7.72 -15.85 5.72
CA SER A 123 -8.47 -15.66 4.47
C SER A 123 -8.44 -14.21 3.99
N SER A 124 -8.51 -13.23 4.92
CA SER A 124 -8.34 -11.82 4.60
C SER A 124 -6.86 -11.47 4.57
N PRO A 125 -6.34 -10.92 3.45
CA PRO A 125 -4.94 -10.57 3.32
C PRO A 125 -4.55 -9.44 4.28
N ILE A 126 -3.33 -9.51 4.79
CA ILE A 126 -2.73 -8.45 5.58
C ILE A 126 -1.85 -7.54 4.69
N SER A 127 -1.65 -6.31 5.14
CA SER A 127 -0.85 -5.29 4.45
C SER A 127 -0.22 -4.31 5.43
N ASN A 128 0.62 -3.42 4.94
CA ASN A 128 1.20 -2.29 5.69
C ASN A 128 1.89 -2.73 7.00
N LEU A 129 2.88 -3.62 6.87
CA LEU A 129 3.69 -4.09 8.00
C LEU A 129 4.50 -2.94 8.60
N GLN A 130 4.40 -2.78 9.90
CA GLN A 130 5.13 -1.78 10.68
C GLN A 130 5.80 -2.44 11.88
N MET A 131 7.00 -1.95 12.23
CA MET A 131 7.74 -2.43 13.38
C MET A 131 7.29 -1.68 14.64
N GLY A 132 7.07 -2.41 15.73
CA GLY A 132 6.92 -1.82 17.05
C GLY A 132 8.25 -1.39 17.64
N ALA A 133 8.21 -0.50 18.64
CA ALA A 133 9.41 -0.09 19.40
C ALA A 133 9.97 -1.22 20.27
N VAL A 134 9.10 -2.14 20.68
CA VAL A 134 9.50 -3.33 21.45
C VAL A 134 9.90 -4.44 20.48
N PRO A 135 11.08 -5.05 20.62
CA PRO A 135 11.48 -6.16 19.78
C PRO A 135 10.46 -7.29 19.82
N GLY A 136 10.11 -7.81 18.64
CA GLY A 136 9.13 -8.88 18.50
C GLY A 136 7.68 -8.40 18.39
N ILE A 137 7.40 -7.10 18.55
CA ILE A 137 6.08 -6.54 18.29
C ILE A 137 6.02 -5.98 16.88
N LEU A 138 5.02 -6.44 16.14
CA LEU A 138 4.73 -6.02 14.77
C LEU A 138 3.30 -5.49 14.70
N TYR A 139 3.05 -4.55 13.82
CA TYR A 139 1.71 -4.10 13.51
C TYR A 139 1.44 -4.30 12.03
N PHE A 140 0.23 -4.69 11.68
CA PHE A 140 -0.21 -4.79 10.30
C PHE A 140 -1.68 -4.38 10.16
N ARG A 141 -2.06 -4.00 8.95
CA ARG A 141 -3.44 -3.73 8.59
C ARG A 141 -4.07 -5.00 8.02
N GLN A 142 -5.29 -5.31 8.48
CA GLN A 142 -6.18 -6.29 7.86
C GLN A 142 -7.55 -5.64 7.68
N ASN A 143 -8.00 -5.56 6.44
CA ASN A 143 -9.10 -4.68 6.05
C ASN A 143 -8.82 -3.23 6.49
N GLU A 144 -9.73 -2.55 7.17
CA GLU A 144 -9.56 -1.20 7.72
C GLU A 144 -9.03 -1.19 9.15
N ASN A 145 -8.67 -2.35 9.70
CA ASN A 145 -8.29 -2.47 11.10
C ASN A 145 -6.81 -2.75 11.31
N LEU A 146 -6.30 -2.24 12.42
CA LEU A 146 -4.95 -2.44 12.90
C LEU A 146 -4.91 -3.63 13.84
N PHE A 147 -3.91 -4.47 13.64
CA PHE A 147 -3.61 -5.62 14.48
C PHE A 147 -2.17 -5.56 14.98
N GLN A 148 -1.96 -6.02 16.20
CA GLN A 148 -0.65 -6.24 16.78
C GLN A 148 -0.35 -7.74 16.76
N PHE A 149 0.85 -8.11 16.34
CA PHE A 149 1.37 -9.46 16.36
C PHE A 149 2.60 -9.52 17.27
N ASN A 150 2.57 -10.41 18.26
CA ASN A 150 3.71 -10.71 19.10
C ASN A 150 4.42 -11.95 18.55
N THR A 151 5.63 -11.78 18.03
CA THR A 151 6.39 -12.87 17.41
C THR A 151 6.91 -13.91 18.41
N ASN A 152 7.05 -13.53 19.68
CA ASN A 152 7.54 -14.42 20.74
C ASN A 152 6.45 -15.40 21.20
N GLU A 153 5.21 -14.92 21.27
CA GLU A 153 4.06 -15.69 21.73
C GLU A 153 3.23 -16.27 20.57
N GLY A 154 3.37 -15.71 19.37
CA GLY A 154 2.50 -16.02 18.24
C GLY A 154 1.09 -15.47 18.40
N SER A 155 0.86 -14.53 19.32
CA SER A 155 -0.44 -13.95 19.62
C SER A 155 -0.76 -12.79 18.68
N VAL A 156 -2.06 -12.63 18.35
CA VAL A 156 -2.60 -11.53 17.54
C VAL A 156 -3.69 -10.82 18.32
N ILE A 157 -3.62 -9.50 18.41
CA ILE A 157 -4.59 -8.66 19.08
C ILE A 157 -5.10 -7.60 18.10
N GLN A 158 -6.40 -7.44 18.00
CA GLN A 158 -7.02 -6.36 17.25
C GLN A 158 -6.95 -5.06 18.06
N ILE A 159 -6.36 -4.01 17.47
CA ILE A 159 -6.16 -2.72 18.14
C ILE A 159 -7.27 -1.73 17.81
N THR A 160 -7.83 -1.77 16.61
CA THR A 160 -8.92 -0.87 16.18
C THR A 160 -10.12 -1.65 15.69
N ASN A 161 -11.32 -1.02 15.75
CA ASN A 161 -12.55 -1.62 15.24
C ASN A 161 -13.29 -0.59 14.36
N PHE A 162 -12.69 -0.25 13.24
CA PHE A 162 -13.29 0.65 12.24
C PHE A 162 -14.29 -0.10 11.37
N ARG A 163 -15.48 0.49 11.21
CA ARG A 163 -16.57 -0.10 10.41
C ARG A 163 -17.16 0.93 9.46
N LYS A 164 -17.41 0.55 8.24
CA LYS A 164 -18.11 1.37 7.25
C LYS A 164 -19.60 1.45 7.62
N GLY A 165 -20.21 2.60 7.36
CA GLY A 165 -21.63 2.81 7.62
C GLY A 165 -21.91 3.63 8.87
N LYS A 166 -23.13 3.53 9.36
CA LYS A 166 -23.59 4.13 10.62
C LYS A 166 -23.82 3.04 11.65
N ALA A 167 -23.75 3.39 12.93
CA ALA A 167 -24.26 2.53 13.98
C ALA A 167 -25.74 2.21 13.67
N GLU A 168 -26.12 0.95 13.81
CA GLU A 168 -27.53 0.60 13.67
C GLU A 168 -28.33 1.42 14.67
N ASP A 169 -29.24 2.26 14.17
CA ASP A 169 -30.22 2.92 15.00
C ASP A 169 -31.05 1.82 15.65
N LYS A 170 -31.31 1.94 16.97
CA LYS A 170 -32.27 1.08 17.64
C LYS A 170 -33.57 1.12 16.83
N PRO A 171 -34.21 -0.02 16.57
CA PRO A 171 -35.45 -0.02 15.85
C PRO A 171 -36.41 0.96 16.51
N ALA A 172 -36.85 1.96 15.74
CA ALA A 172 -37.88 2.89 16.16
C ALA A 172 -39.14 2.06 16.51
N ASP A 173 -39.66 2.27 17.68
CA ASP A 173 -40.94 1.71 18.08
C ASP A 173 -41.99 2.11 17.05
N LYS A 174 -42.37 1.17 16.21
CA LYS A 174 -43.54 1.33 15.34
C LYS A 174 -44.78 1.14 16.21
N GLU A 175 -45.18 2.19 16.86
CA GLU A 175 -46.56 2.30 17.34
C GLU A 175 -47.45 2.34 16.11
N SER A 176 -48.22 1.29 15.88
CA SER A 176 -49.50 1.44 15.23
C SER A 176 -50.29 0.14 15.24
N PHE A 177 -51.47 0.26 15.77
CA PHE A 177 -52.67 -0.46 15.32
C PHE A 177 -52.79 -1.94 15.71
N LEU A 178 -53.48 -2.17 16.84
CA LEU A 178 -54.37 -3.31 17.14
C LEU A 178 -54.58 -3.45 18.66
N LYS A 179 -55.43 -2.58 19.20
CA LYS A 179 -55.53 -2.33 20.64
C LYS A 179 -56.48 -3.24 21.44
N SER A 180 -57.12 -4.26 20.88
CA SER A 180 -58.18 -5.00 21.59
C SER A 180 -58.08 -6.54 21.66
N GLN A 181 -57.04 -7.14 21.11
CA GLN A 181 -56.81 -8.60 21.28
C GLN A 181 -55.44 -8.94 21.85
N GLN A 182 -54.78 -8.01 22.54
CA GLN A 182 -53.33 -8.06 22.70
C GLN A 182 -52.84 -7.97 24.17
N GLU A 183 -53.64 -8.08 25.17
CA GLU A 183 -53.12 -8.00 26.55
C GLU A 183 -52.16 -9.13 26.90
N GLU A 184 -52.39 -10.35 26.46
CA GLU A 184 -51.48 -11.46 26.64
C GLU A 184 -50.21 -11.32 25.75
N LEU A 185 -50.39 -10.84 24.49
CA LEU A 185 -49.27 -10.58 23.58
C LEU A 185 -48.44 -9.39 24.07
N PHE A 186 -49.04 -8.36 24.64
CA PHE A 186 -48.34 -7.24 25.25
C PHE A 186 -47.54 -7.65 26.50
N GLN A 187 -48.07 -8.59 27.30
CA GLN A 187 -47.30 -9.12 28.41
C GLN A 187 -46.07 -9.90 27.92
N PHE A 188 -46.24 -10.77 26.92
CA PHE A 188 -45.14 -11.49 26.32
C PHE A 188 -44.11 -10.54 25.70
N ILE A 189 -44.52 -9.47 24.98
CA ILE A 189 -43.62 -8.47 24.42
C ILE A 189 -42.86 -7.73 25.51
N ARG A 190 -43.54 -7.31 26.60
CA ARG A 190 -42.90 -6.66 27.77
C ARG A 190 -41.88 -7.58 28.43
N ASP A 191 -42.19 -8.86 28.57
CA ASP A 191 -41.28 -9.85 29.16
C ASP A 191 -40.07 -10.10 28.23
N GLN A 192 -40.28 -10.13 26.92
CA GLN A 192 -39.18 -10.21 25.94
C GLN A 192 -38.30 -8.96 25.94
N GLU A 193 -38.90 -7.78 26.07
CA GLU A 193 -38.15 -6.52 26.21
C GLU A 193 -37.40 -6.44 27.54
N ALA A 194 -38.02 -6.86 28.63
CA ALA A 194 -37.39 -6.95 29.94
C ALA A 194 -36.21 -7.93 29.90
N LEU A 195 -36.39 -9.09 29.28
CA LEU A 195 -35.33 -10.08 29.07
C LEU A 195 -34.18 -9.55 28.18
N LYS A 196 -34.51 -8.84 27.10
CA LYS A 196 -33.52 -8.15 26.27
C LYS A 196 -32.74 -7.09 27.05
N LYS A 197 -33.44 -6.25 27.83
CA LYS A 197 -32.82 -5.24 28.72
C LYS A 197 -31.92 -5.89 29.78
N TRP A 198 -32.39 -6.98 30.39
CA TRP A 198 -31.60 -7.72 31.37
C TRP A 198 -30.35 -8.36 30.74
N ASN A 199 -30.48 -9.02 29.59
CA ASN A 199 -29.35 -9.59 28.84
C ASN A 199 -28.35 -8.50 28.39
N LEU A 200 -28.83 -7.33 27.97
CA LEU A 200 -28.02 -6.18 27.61
C LEU A 200 -27.29 -5.59 28.84
N ALA A 201 -27.95 -5.54 29.98
CA ALA A 201 -27.32 -5.10 31.24
C ALA A 201 -26.25 -6.11 31.70
N LYS A 202 -26.53 -7.41 31.56
CA LYS A 202 -25.58 -8.48 31.87
C LYS A 202 -24.40 -8.52 30.92
N SER A 203 -24.61 -8.27 29.62
CA SER A 203 -23.53 -8.20 28.64
C SER A 203 -22.65 -6.95 28.82
N LYS A 204 -23.20 -5.85 29.36
CA LYS A 204 -22.42 -4.64 29.70
C LYS A 204 -21.49 -4.82 30.89
N THR A 205 -21.75 -5.80 31.75
CA THR A 205 -20.88 -6.13 32.90
C THR A 205 -19.69 -6.99 32.50
N ILE A 206 -19.75 -7.64 31.33
CA ILE A 206 -18.62 -8.36 30.76
C ILE A 206 -17.79 -7.32 29.96
N LYS A 207 -16.63 -6.93 30.50
CA LYS A 207 -15.67 -6.10 29.73
C LYS A 207 -15.31 -6.85 28.47
N SER A 208 -15.68 -6.27 27.33
CA SER A 208 -15.20 -6.76 26.04
C SER A 208 -13.72 -6.39 25.90
N ASP A 209 -12.86 -7.35 25.63
CA ASP A 209 -11.45 -7.13 25.31
C ASP A 209 -11.27 -6.53 23.90
N PHE A 210 -12.37 -6.39 23.14
CA PHE A 210 -12.35 -5.77 21.83
C PHE A 210 -12.53 -4.25 21.90
N PRO A 211 -11.80 -3.48 21.06
CA PRO A 211 -12.00 -2.04 20.91
C PRO A 211 -13.45 -1.71 20.52
N LYS A 212 -13.93 -0.55 20.96
CA LYS A 212 -15.26 -0.07 20.58
C LYS A 212 -15.34 0.14 19.07
N PRO A 213 -16.47 -0.22 18.42
CA PRO A 213 -16.64 0.05 17.00
C PRO A 213 -16.71 1.55 16.73
N TYR A 214 -15.87 2.04 15.82
CA TYR A 214 -15.96 3.40 15.30
C TYR A 214 -16.49 3.37 13.87
N PHE A 215 -17.61 4.06 13.62
CA PHE A 215 -18.27 4.11 12.34
C PHE A 215 -17.86 5.39 11.58
N TYR A 216 -17.27 5.23 10.41
CA TYR A 216 -16.75 6.34 9.60
C TYR A 216 -17.65 6.77 8.43
N GLY A 217 -18.90 6.29 8.38
CA GLY A 217 -19.91 6.69 7.42
C GLY A 217 -19.63 6.16 6.00
N LYS A 218 -19.88 7.02 5.01
CA LYS A 218 -19.67 6.70 3.59
C LYS A 218 -18.25 7.00 3.10
N ASN A 219 -17.41 7.64 3.94
CA ASN A 219 -16.06 8.03 3.57
C ASN A 219 -15.21 6.84 3.15
N ASN A 220 -14.16 7.08 2.37
CA ASN A 220 -13.14 6.10 2.07
C ASN A 220 -12.04 6.15 3.13
N PHE A 221 -11.64 4.99 3.61
CA PHE A 221 -10.64 4.85 4.66
C PHE A 221 -9.24 4.66 4.06
N GLY A 222 -8.30 5.53 4.43
CA GLY A 222 -6.92 5.48 3.93
C GLY A 222 -5.87 5.64 5.01
N SER A 223 -4.62 5.35 4.65
CA SER A 223 -3.40 5.68 5.42
C SER A 223 -3.43 5.35 6.91
N LEU A 224 -3.69 4.10 7.27
CA LEU A 224 -3.62 3.67 8.68
C LEU A 224 -2.16 3.41 9.09
N LYS A 225 -1.67 4.18 10.07
CA LYS A 225 -0.32 4.04 10.64
C LYS A 225 -0.40 4.05 12.16
N VAL A 226 0.50 3.36 12.82
CA VAL A 226 0.61 3.30 14.28
C VAL A 226 1.92 3.94 14.75
N ASP A 227 1.88 4.61 15.90
CA ASP A 227 3.08 4.99 16.62
C ASP A 227 3.87 3.72 17.03
N PRO A 228 5.21 3.67 16.83
CA PRO A 228 6.00 2.50 17.19
C PRO A 228 5.87 2.05 18.66
N LYS A 229 5.56 2.97 19.58
CA LYS A 229 5.28 2.66 20.98
C LYS A 229 3.88 2.09 21.23
N GLY A 230 2.99 2.15 20.22
CA GLY A 230 1.63 1.65 20.32
C GLY A 230 0.68 2.54 21.12
N ASN A 231 0.98 3.85 21.27
CA ASN A 231 0.14 4.76 22.04
C ASN A 231 -1.05 5.25 21.22
N PHE A 232 -0.86 5.53 19.93
CA PHE A 232 -1.91 6.04 19.05
C PHE A 232 -1.72 5.53 17.61
N ALA A 233 -2.82 5.54 16.86
CA ALA A 233 -2.81 5.31 15.43
C ALA A 233 -3.37 6.53 14.69
N THR A 234 -2.83 6.82 13.50
CA THR A 234 -3.29 7.89 12.63
C THR A 234 -3.93 7.31 11.38
N PHE A 235 -4.96 7.98 10.87
CA PHE A 235 -5.67 7.57 9.66
C PHE A 235 -6.24 8.77 8.90
N ARG A 236 -6.61 8.56 7.65
CA ARG A 236 -7.32 9.58 6.84
C ARG A 236 -8.68 9.05 6.44
N LEU A 237 -9.68 9.91 6.51
CA LEU A 237 -10.97 9.71 5.90
C LEU A 237 -11.07 10.66 4.71
N ILE A 238 -11.32 10.10 3.54
CA ILE A 238 -11.47 10.84 2.28
C ILE A 238 -12.96 10.84 1.95
N GLU A 239 -13.54 12.02 1.76
CA GLU A 239 -14.95 12.13 1.40
C GLU A 239 -15.21 11.44 0.06
N ASP A 240 -16.28 10.66 0.02
CA ASP A 240 -16.71 10.01 -1.21
C ASP A 240 -17.37 11.08 -2.09
N SER A 241 -16.64 11.53 -3.12
CA SER A 241 -17.21 12.41 -4.12
C SER A 241 -17.68 11.58 -5.31
N GLU A 242 -18.92 11.72 -5.70
CA GLU A 242 -19.42 11.23 -6.97
C GLU A 242 -18.71 11.98 -8.11
N ARG A 243 -17.55 11.47 -8.50
CA ARG A 243 -16.85 11.98 -9.69
C ARG A 243 -17.68 11.62 -10.92
N LYS A 244 -18.19 12.62 -11.59
CA LYS A 244 -18.79 12.44 -12.92
C LYS A 244 -17.67 12.49 -13.95
N ASN A 245 -17.26 11.33 -14.44
CA ASN A 245 -16.35 11.25 -15.55
C ASN A 245 -17.04 11.62 -16.86
N GLU A 246 -16.33 12.24 -17.78
CA GLU A 246 -16.77 12.36 -19.16
C GLU A 246 -16.65 11.01 -19.84
N LYS A 247 -17.60 10.74 -20.72
CA LYS A 247 -17.59 9.54 -21.54
C LYS A 247 -17.08 9.88 -22.93
N MET A 248 -16.18 9.08 -23.44
CA MET A 248 -15.64 9.20 -24.79
C MET A 248 -15.93 7.92 -25.57
N GLU A 249 -16.38 8.09 -26.82
CA GLU A 249 -16.51 6.96 -27.73
C GLU A 249 -15.15 6.60 -28.31
N VAL A 250 -14.80 5.34 -28.21
CA VAL A 250 -13.62 4.74 -28.82
C VAL A 250 -14.07 4.04 -30.08
N PHE A 251 -13.65 4.56 -31.22
CA PHE A 251 -14.06 4.06 -32.54
C PHE A 251 -13.16 2.95 -33.09
N ILE A 252 -11.95 2.81 -32.54
CA ILE A 252 -10.97 1.79 -32.98
C ILE A 252 -10.83 0.77 -31.85
N THR A 253 -11.60 -0.30 -31.94
CA THR A 253 -11.57 -1.41 -30.98
C THR A 253 -11.17 -2.70 -31.67
N ALA A 254 -10.68 -3.68 -30.94
CA ALA A 254 -10.23 -4.95 -31.49
C ALA A 254 -11.38 -5.80 -32.08
N ASP A 255 -12.61 -5.56 -31.65
CA ASP A 255 -13.83 -6.24 -32.10
C ASP A 255 -14.60 -5.48 -33.20
N GLY A 256 -14.12 -4.26 -33.55
CA GLY A 256 -14.72 -3.43 -34.58
C GLY A 256 -16.01 -2.71 -34.18
N TYR A 257 -16.42 -2.75 -32.92
CA TYR A 257 -17.59 -2.02 -32.40
C TYR A 257 -17.16 -0.83 -31.57
N ASN A 258 -17.98 0.25 -31.60
CA ASN A 258 -17.73 1.42 -30.77
C ASN A 258 -17.89 1.04 -29.29
N GLN A 259 -16.91 1.43 -28.47
CA GLN A 259 -16.96 1.29 -27.01
C GLN A 259 -17.03 2.66 -26.37
N ILE A 260 -17.70 2.73 -25.22
CA ILE A 260 -17.77 3.95 -24.42
C ILE A 260 -16.85 3.75 -23.22
N GLU A 261 -15.81 4.59 -23.12
CA GLU A 261 -14.90 4.59 -21.99
C GLU A 261 -15.06 5.84 -21.14
N ASP A 262 -14.91 5.68 -19.83
CA ASP A 262 -14.86 6.80 -18.91
C ASP A 262 -13.49 7.49 -19.06
N THR A 263 -13.52 8.80 -19.30
CA THR A 263 -12.32 9.62 -19.37
C THR A 263 -12.06 10.35 -18.06
N LYS A 264 -11.20 11.35 -18.07
CA LYS A 264 -10.91 12.18 -16.90
C LYS A 264 -12.16 12.91 -16.42
N ALA A 265 -12.26 13.14 -15.11
CA ALA A 265 -13.28 13.98 -14.53
C ALA A 265 -13.24 15.40 -15.14
N LYS A 266 -14.41 16.05 -15.26
CA LYS A 266 -14.47 17.45 -15.70
C LYS A 266 -13.64 18.34 -14.79
N VAL A 267 -12.91 19.29 -15.35
CA VAL A 267 -12.05 20.23 -14.61
C VAL A 267 -12.82 20.98 -13.51
N SER A 268 -14.11 21.24 -13.73
CA SER A 268 -14.99 21.87 -12.74
C SER A 268 -15.39 20.94 -11.57
N THR A 269 -15.13 19.65 -11.68
CA THR A 269 -15.43 18.65 -10.61
C THR A 269 -14.19 18.17 -9.87
N ASP A 270 -13.02 18.71 -10.21
CA ASP A 270 -11.76 18.50 -9.44
C ASP A 270 -11.79 19.30 -8.12
N ASN A 271 -12.87 19.18 -7.38
CA ASN A 271 -12.86 19.58 -5.98
C ASN A 271 -11.83 18.67 -5.29
N LEU A 272 -10.80 19.30 -4.73
CA LEU A 272 -9.86 18.63 -3.85
C LEU A 272 -10.69 17.82 -2.84
N LEU A 273 -10.60 16.49 -2.93
CA LEU A 273 -11.35 15.61 -2.05
C LEU A 273 -11.06 16.02 -0.60
N ALA A 274 -12.06 16.55 0.07
CA ALA A 274 -11.92 16.93 1.47
C ALA A 274 -11.49 15.70 2.26
N SER A 275 -10.41 15.83 2.99
CA SER A 275 -9.89 14.75 3.80
C SER A 275 -9.79 15.17 5.26
N LYS A 276 -10.18 14.27 6.16
CA LYS A 276 -10.07 14.45 7.61
C LYS A 276 -8.91 13.61 8.12
N PHE A 277 -8.04 14.21 8.90
CA PHE A 277 -6.97 13.50 9.57
C PHE A 277 -7.42 13.09 10.96
N GLY A 278 -7.49 11.79 11.22
CA GLY A 278 -7.91 11.22 12.47
C GLY A 278 -6.75 10.65 13.29
N VAL A 279 -6.86 10.74 14.59
CA VAL A 279 -5.98 10.12 15.58
C VAL A 279 -6.82 9.23 16.48
N TYR A 280 -6.45 7.97 16.59
CA TYR A 280 -7.04 7.01 17.51
C TYR A 280 -6.10 6.82 18.70
N ASP A 281 -6.55 7.20 19.90
CA ASP A 281 -5.85 6.98 21.18
C ASP A 281 -6.15 5.55 21.63
N ILE A 282 -5.14 4.69 21.60
CA ILE A 282 -5.28 3.25 21.88
C ILE A 282 -5.64 3.01 23.36
N ALA A 283 -5.05 3.79 24.26
CA ALA A 283 -5.30 3.62 25.70
C ALA A 283 -6.72 4.06 26.11
N LYS A 284 -7.25 5.12 25.46
CA LYS A 284 -8.58 5.66 25.74
C LYS A 284 -9.68 5.05 24.89
N ASP A 285 -9.33 4.25 23.86
CA ASP A 285 -10.25 3.71 22.86
C ASP A 285 -11.15 4.82 22.27
N SER A 286 -10.51 5.90 21.78
CA SER A 286 -11.20 7.13 21.36
C SER A 286 -10.58 7.73 20.11
N VAL A 287 -11.44 8.29 19.23
CA VAL A 287 -11.05 8.94 17.98
C VAL A 287 -11.12 10.46 18.14
N TYR A 288 -10.10 11.15 17.67
CA TYR A 288 -10.01 12.59 17.56
C TYR A 288 -9.70 13.00 16.12
N PHE A 289 -10.18 14.18 15.71
CA PHE A 289 -9.84 14.75 14.41
C PHE A 289 -9.00 16.01 14.59
N VAL A 290 -7.98 16.13 13.76
CA VAL A 290 -7.13 17.31 13.75
C VAL A 290 -7.80 18.39 12.90
N ASN A 291 -7.96 19.59 13.47
CA ASN A 291 -8.50 20.73 12.76
C ASN A 291 -7.35 21.55 12.14
N PHE A 292 -7.33 21.66 10.83
CA PHE A 292 -6.34 22.43 10.06
C PHE A 292 -6.86 23.80 9.61
N SER A 293 -8.06 24.23 10.01
CA SER A 293 -8.66 25.47 9.55
C SER A 293 -7.86 26.75 9.91
N SER A 294 -6.96 26.65 10.88
CA SER A 294 -6.06 27.75 11.28
C SER A 294 -4.79 27.86 10.41
N LEU A 295 -4.55 26.90 9.53
CA LEU A 295 -3.38 26.90 8.64
C LEU A 295 -3.80 27.47 7.28
N SER A 296 -3.14 28.56 6.87
CA SER A 296 -3.33 29.11 5.53
C SER A 296 -2.65 28.22 4.49
N HIS A 297 -3.36 27.94 3.39
CA HIS A 297 -2.83 27.20 2.23
C HIS A 297 -2.62 25.69 2.38
N ILE A 298 -3.41 25.00 3.20
CA ILE A 298 -3.50 23.53 3.18
C ILE A 298 -4.83 23.09 2.57
#